data_ba01a6bd7fac2fb640c81dbd68cf6e0d
#
_entry.id   ba01a6bd7fac2fb640c81dbd68cf6e0d
#
_cell.length_a   1.000
_cell.length_b   1.000
_cell.length_c   1.000
_cell.angle_alpha   90.00
_cell.angle_beta   90.00
_cell.angle_gamma   90.00
#
_symmetry.space_group_name_H-M   'P 1'
#
loop_
_entity.id
_entity.type
_entity.pdbx_description
1 polymer ?
#
loop_
_entity_poly.entity_id
_entity_poly.type
_entity_poly.pdbx_seq_one_letter_code
_entity_poly.pdbx_strand_id
1 'polypeptide(L)'
;MDADFDKDGWATAKAIVISKAMRKITQLIARQRVCLIFTNQLRQKLGVMFGDPWTTSGGKALPFHSSTRIRLKNVGQIKDTKKNTIGIKIRAQVIKNRLGPPLRSADFSLYFDKGIDDFGSWLEVLKGHKLIKQAGAWYTLEDQDGKEHKFQSKDFGSLMADEDTQKYIYDKICEASILRYDSGKLGIDDVTTSDEFADE
;
A
#
# COMPACT_ATOMS: atom_id res chain seq x y z
N MET A 1 43.77 1.08 -2.08
CA MET A 1 42.98 2.17 -1.46
C MET A 1 42.09 2.96 -2.46
N ASP A 2 42.10 2.62 -3.74
CA ASP A 2 41.46 3.45 -4.79
C ASP A 2 40.05 2.99 -5.24
N ALA A 3 39.52 1.90 -4.68
CA ALA A 3 38.23 1.36 -5.12
C ALA A 3 36.98 1.99 -4.46
N ASP A 4 37.12 2.76 -3.38
CA ASP A 4 35.99 3.36 -2.65
C ASP A 4 35.66 4.80 -3.10
N PHE A 5 36.64 5.54 -3.62
CA PHE A 5 36.44 6.91 -4.09
C PHE A 5 35.53 7.00 -5.30
N ASP A 6 35.56 6.02 -6.20
CA ASP A 6 34.75 6.01 -7.42
C ASP A 6 33.26 5.71 -7.14
N LYS A 7 32.93 4.94 -6.12
CA LYS A 7 31.55 4.60 -5.79
C LYS A 7 30.76 5.76 -5.21
N ASP A 8 31.38 6.60 -4.41
CA ASP A 8 30.73 7.78 -3.81
C ASP A 8 30.57 8.90 -4.81
N GLY A 9 31.51 9.09 -5.71
CA GLY A 9 31.42 10.03 -6.83
C GLY A 9 30.26 9.70 -7.78
N TRP A 10 30.09 8.43 -8.11
CA TRP A 10 29.02 7.97 -9.02
C TRP A 10 27.62 8.08 -8.40
N ALA A 11 27.48 7.75 -7.11
CA ALA A 11 26.23 7.91 -6.38
C ALA A 11 25.79 9.36 -6.28
N THR A 12 26.74 10.27 -6.05
CA THR A 12 26.54 11.73 -6.00
C THR A 12 26.16 12.29 -7.37
N ALA A 13 26.88 11.91 -8.44
CA ALA A 13 26.56 12.32 -9.81
C ALA A 13 25.15 11.89 -10.22
N LYS A 14 24.77 10.65 -9.94
CA LYS A 14 23.42 10.12 -10.17
C LYS A 14 22.35 10.92 -9.43
N ALA A 15 22.59 11.29 -8.17
CA ALA A 15 21.66 12.08 -7.37
C ALA A 15 21.46 13.49 -7.96
N ILE A 16 22.52 14.12 -8.47
CA ILE A 16 22.47 15.43 -9.12
C ILE A 16 21.64 15.38 -10.42
N VAL A 17 21.88 14.38 -11.26
CA VAL A 17 21.13 14.18 -12.53
C VAL A 17 19.66 13.99 -12.24
N ILE A 18 19.30 13.08 -11.31
CA ILE A 18 17.92 12.84 -10.92
C ILE A 18 17.28 14.11 -10.34
N SER A 19 17.98 14.86 -9.51
CA SER A 19 17.48 16.11 -8.94
C SER A 19 17.16 17.16 -10.00
N LYS A 20 18.02 17.32 -11.00
CA LYS A 20 17.79 18.22 -12.14
C LYS A 20 16.61 17.74 -13.01
N ALA A 21 16.54 16.45 -13.29
CA ALA A 21 15.44 15.86 -14.05
C ALA A 21 14.09 16.06 -13.35
N MET A 22 14.00 15.78 -12.05
CA MET A 22 12.77 15.92 -11.27
C MET A 22 12.24 17.35 -11.27
N ARG A 23 13.11 18.37 -11.15
CA ARG A 23 12.69 19.78 -11.23
C ARG A 23 12.05 20.13 -12.57
N LYS A 24 12.59 19.63 -13.67
CA LYS A 24 12.04 19.86 -15.03
C LYS A 24 10.73 19.11 -15.22
N ILE A 25 10.70 17.82 -14.86
CA ILE A 25 9.55 16.92 -15.06
C ILE A 25 8.35 17.37 -14.22
N THR A 26 8.55 17.82 -12.98
CA THR A 26 7.46 18.23 -12.08
C THR A 26 6.57 19.32 -12.70
N GLN A 27 7.17 20.31 -13.37
CA GLN A 27 6.40 21.36 -14.04
C GLN A 27 5.60 20.84 -15.24
N LEU A 28 6.19 19.92 -16.02
CA LEU A 28 5.52 19.32 -17.17
C LEU A 28 4.34 18.45 -16.73
N ILE A 29 4.54 17.60 -15.71
CA ILE A 29 3.52 16.71 -15.15
C ILE A 29 2.31 17.51 -14.65
N ALA A 30 2.57 18.60 -13.91
CA ALA A 30 1.50 19.45 -13.38
C ALA A 30 0.64 20.07 -14.49
N ARG A 31 1.28 20.55 -15.57
CA ARG A 31 0.59 21.15 -16.71
C ARG A 31 -0.21 20.15 -17.54
N GLN A 32 0.34 18.94 -17.71
CA GLN A 32 -0.23 17.90 -18.57
C GLN A 32 -1.18 16.94 -17.83
N ARG A 33 -1.38 17.11 -16.53
CA ARG A 33 -2.20 16.23 -15.67
C ARG A 33 -1.79 14.74 -15.79
N VAL A 34 -0.50 14.46 -15.86
CA VAL A 34 0.07 13.12 -15.99
C VAL A 34 0.33 12.51 -14.62
N CYS A 35 -0.07 11.26 -14.41
CA CYS A 35 0.38 10.45 -13.29
C CYS A 35 1.71 9.77 -13.64
N LEU A 36 2.78 10.14 -12.95
CA LEU A 36 4.11 9.58 -13.15
C LEU A 36 4.44 8.62 -12.01
N ILE A 37 4.73 7.36 -12.37
CA ILE A 37 5.09 6.30 -11.42
C ILE A 37 6.57 5.95 -11.60
N PHE A 38 7.33 6.02 -10.50
CA PHE A 38 8.72 5.59 -10.43
C PHE A 38 8.83 4.28 -9.65
N THR A 39 9.45 3.28 -10.26
CA THR A 39 9.89 2.08 -9.55
C THR A 39 11.35 2.23 -9.12
N ASN A 40 11.67 1.82 -7.89
CA ASN A 40 13.03 1.87 -7.35
C ASN A 40 13.28 0.69 -6.41
N GLN A 41 14.54 0.31 -6.29
CA GLN A 41 14.95 -0.75 -5.36
C GLN A 41 15.27 -0.16 -3.99
N LEU A 42 14.86 -0.88 -2.95
CA LEU A 42 15.28 -0.62 -1.58
C LEU A 42 16.69 -1.17 -1.34
N ARG A 43 17.50 -0.39 -0.66
CA ARG A 43 18.83 -0.79 -0.17
C ARG A 43 18.88 -0.59 1.33
N GLN A 44 19.55 -1.47 2.01
CA GLN A 44 19.79 -1.31 3.45
C GLN A 44 20.97 -0.39 3.67
N LYS A 45 20.81 0.58 4.55
CA LYS A 45 21.92 1.41 5.04
C LYS A 45 22.71 0.59 6.07
N LEU A 46 23.99 0.47 5.85
CA LEU A 46 24.89 -0.16 6.82
C LEU A 46 25.09 0.77 8.03
N GLY A 47 25.17 0.20 9.23
CA GLY A 47 25.47 0.94 10.45
C GLY A 47 24.32 1.77 11.04
N VAL A 48 23.08 1.66 10.55
CA VAL A 48 21.92 2.34 11.14
C VAL A 48 21.37 1.49 12.27
N MET A 49 21.61 1.88 13.52
CA MET A 49 21.06 1.22 14.71
C MET A 49 19.65 1.67 15.06
N PHE A 50 19.26 2.90 14.71
CA PHE A 50 17.95 3.49 15.01
C PHE A 50 17.33 4.11 13.77
N GLY A 51 15.98 4.06 13.67
CA GLY A 51 15.21 4.62 12.56
C GLY A 51 15.04 3.66 11.38
N ASP A 52 14.63 4.20 10.22
CA ASP A 52 14.38 3.39 9.01
C ASP A 52 15.71 3.00 8.31
N PRO A 53 16.09 1.71 8.32
CA PRO A 53 17.33 1.25 7.70
C PRO A 53 17.26 1.23 6.17
N TRP A 54 16.09 1.49 5.58
CA TRP A 54 15.90 1.39 4.15
C TRP A 54 16.12 2.72 3.43
N THR A 55 16.81 2.67 2.33
CA THR A 55 17.03 3.80 1.43
C THR A 55 16.82 3.41 -0.02
N THR A 56 16.68 4.39 -0.90
CA THR A 56 16.59 4.18 -2.35
C THR A 56 17.76 4.84 -3.04
N SER A 57 18.18 4.29 -4.18
CA SER A 57 19.19 4.94 -5.01
C SER A 57 18.65 6.24 -5.61
N GLY A 58 19.52 7.22 -5.86
CA GLY A 58 19.16 8.50 -6.49
C GLY A 58 18.94 9.67 -5.53
N GLY A 59 19.42 9.54 -4.29
CA GLY A 59 19.41 10.62 -3.31
C GLY A 59 18.03 10.99 -2.77
N LYS A 60 17.90 12.23 -2.29
CA LYS A 60 16.66 12.73 -1.65
C LYS A 60 15.63 13.31 -2.63
N ALA A 61 15.95 13.45 -3.92
CA ALA A 61 15.08 14.12 -4.88
C ALA A 61 13.75 13.38 -5.10
N LEU A 62 13.78 12.07 -5.36
CA LEU A 62 12.56 11.27 -5.52
C LEU A 62 11.68 11.29 -4.26
N PRO A 63 12.20 11.02 -3.04
CA PRO A 63 11.43 11.19 -1.82
C PRO A 63 10.82 12.58 -1.63
N PHE A 64 11.52 13.62 -2.03
CA PHE A 64 11.05 15.01 -1.90
C PHE A 64 9.90 15.33 -2.86
N HIS A 65 10.07 15.03 -4.15
CA HIS A 65 9.10 15.38 -5.20
C HIS A 65 7.86 14.48 -5.21
N SER A 66 7.97 13.21 -4.80
CA SER A 66 6.82 12.29 -4.79
C SER A 66 5.69 12.77 -3.88
N SER A 67 4.45 12.70 -4.36
CA SER A 67 3.24 12.93 -3.57
C SER A 67 2.93 11.71 -2.70
N THR A 68 3.02 10.52 -3.27
CA THR A 68 2.80 9.26 -2.57
C THR A 68 4.01 8.36 -2.74
N ARG A 69 4.39 7.63 -1.69
CA ARG A 69 5.44 6.60 -1.71
C ARG A 69 4.92 5.33 -1.08
N ILE A 70 5.01 4.25 -1.82
CA ILE A 70 4.59 2.93 -1.38
C ILE A 70 5.82 2.03 -1.32
N ARG A 71 5.98 1.33 -0.20
CA ARG A 71 6.98 0.28 -0.01
C ARG A 71 6.32 -1.08 -0.16
N LEU A 72 6.86 -1.90 -1.03
CA LEU A 72 6.43 -3.28 -1.18
C LEU A 72 7.41 -4.19 -0.44
N LYS A 73 6.87 -5.14 0.34
CA LYS A 73 7.65 -6.13 1.09
C LYS A 73 7.04 -7.51 0.90
N ASN A 74 7.85 -8.49 0.56
CA ASN A 74 7.44 -9.89 0.63
C ASN A 74 7.31 -10.28 2.13
N VAL A 75 6.13 -10.73 2.52
CA VAL A 75 5.81 -11.13 3.90
C VAL A 75 5.51 -12.62 4.04
N GLY A 76 5.49 -13.39 2.94
CA GLY A 76 5.29 -14.82 2.98
C GLY A 76 5.24 -15.48 1.61
N GLN A 77 5.30 -16.80 1.60
CA GLN A 77 5.16 -17.63 0.41
C GLN A 77 3.78 -18.30 0.38
N ILE A 78 3.20 -18.41 -0.79
CA ILE A 78 1.99 -19.18 -1.05
C ILE A 78 2.42 -20.51 -1.65
N LYS A 79 2.00 -21.62 -1.04
CA LYS A 79 2.37 -22.96 -1.46
C LYS A 79 1.14 -23.76 -1.88
N ASP A 80 1.31 -24.63 -2.86
CA ASP A 80 0.32 -25.63 -3.25
C ASP A 80 0.29 -26.81 -2.26
N THR A 81 -0.61 -27.78 -2.50
CA THR A 81 -0.73 -28.99 -1.71
C THR A 81 0.52 -29.88 -1.75
N LYS A 82 1.34 -29.74 -2.79
CA LYS A 82 2.63 -30.43 -2.98
C LYS A 82 3.82 -29.66 -2.38
N LYS A 83 3.54 -28.55 -1.64
CA LYS A 83 4.54 -27.65 -1.02
C LYS A 83 5.37 -26.84 -2.02
N ASN A 84 5.04 -26.80 -3.31
CA ASN A 84 5.70 -25.93 -4.27
C ASN A 84 5.26 -24.48 -4.04
N THR A 85 6.19 -23.52 -4.15
CA THR A 85 5.86 -22.11 -4.05
C THR A 85 5.21 -21.65 -5.36
N ILE A 86 3.93 -21.27 -5.30
CA ILE A 86 3.11 -20.82 -6.43
C ILE A 86 2.84 -19.32 -6.44
N GLY A 87 3.26 -18.63 -5.37
CA GLY A 87 3.08 -17.20 -5.24
C GLY A 87 3.71 -16.65 -3.97
N ILE A 88 3.54 -15.37 -3.74
CA ILE A 88 4.02 -14.66 -2.57
C ILE A 88 2.94 -13.73 -2.00
N LYS A 89 2.98 -13.51 -0.68
CA LYS A 89 2.19 -12.46 -0.02
C LYS A 89 3.02 -11.19 0.04
N ILE A 90 2.45 -10.11 -0.42
CA ILE A 90 3.09 -8.79 -0.48
C ILE A 90 2.35 -7.86 0.47
N ARG A 91 3.11 -7.12 1.27
CA ARG A 91 2.62 -5.97 2.02
C ARG A 91 3.00 -4.69 1.29
N ALA A 92 2.00 -3.92 0.90
CA ALA A 92 2.14 -2.55 0.43
C ALA A 92 1.96 -1.59 1.61
N GLN A 93 2.96 -0.79 1.91
CA GLN A 93 2.91 0.21 2.97
C GLN A 93 3.08 1.61 2.41
N VAL A 94 2.15 2.49 2.68
CA VAL A 94 2.23 3.91 2.32
C VAL A 94 3.15 4.62 3.31
N ILE A 95 4.39 4.89 2.91
CA ILE A 95 5.41 5.53 3.78
C ILE A 95 5.41 7.06 3.67
N LYS A 96 4.77 7.62 2.64
CA LYS A 96 4.51 9.05 2.47
C LYS A 96 3.22 9.22 1.68
N ASN A 97 2.38 10.14 2.11
CA ASN A 97 1.21 10.55 1.35
C ASN A 97 0.92 12.03 1.63
N ARG A 98 0.76 12.82 0.57
CA ARG A 98 0.34 14.23 0.63
C ARG A 98 -1.16 14.40 0.37
N LEU A 99 -1.82 13.35 -0.14
CA LEU A 99 -3.22 13.37 -0.54
C LEU A 99 -4.16 12.77 0.52
N GLY A 100 -3.59 12.25 1.62
CA GLY A 100 -4.34 11.62 2.69
C GLY A 100 -3.44 11.02 3.76
N PRO A 101 -3.96 10.23 4.71
CA PRO A 101 -3.19 9.67 5.82
C PRO A 101 -2.06 8.76 5.32
N PRO A 102 -0.82 8.96 5.78
CA PRO A 102 0.28 8.01 5.54
C PRO A 102 0.20 6.81 6.50
N LEU A 103 1.22 5.93 6.43
CA LEU A 103 1.47 4.81 7.34
C LEU A 103 0.44 3.66 7.27
N ARG A 104 -0.50 3.70 6.34
CA ARG A 104 -1.43 2.59 6.11
C ARG A 104 -0.76 1.48 5.32
N SER A 105 -1.22 0.25 5.52
CA SER A 105 -0.74 -0.91 4.77
C SER A 105 -1.89 -1.80 4.34
N ALA A 106 -1.70 -2.47 3.19
CA ALA A 106 -2.57 -3.51 2.69
C ALA A 106 -1.73 -4.72 2.30
N ASP A 107 -2.23 -5.91 2.58
CA ASP A 107 -1.61 -7.16 2.19
C ASP A 107 -2.40 -7.77 1.02
N PHE A 108 -1.69 -8.30 0.02
CA PHE A 108 -2.30 -8.97 -1.11
C PHE A 108 -1.46 -10.15 -1.58
N SER A 109 -2.10 -11.07 -2.28
CA SER A 109 -1.46 -12.24 -2.87
C SER A 109 -1.05 -11.97 -4.31
N LEU A 110 0.16 -12.39 -4.68
CA LEU A 110 0.67 -12.37 -6.04
C LEU A 110 1.00 -13.81 -6.44
N TYR A 111 0.22 -14.37 -7.36
CA TYR A 111 0.48 -15.68 -7.94
C TYR A 111 1.36 -15.55 -9.17
N PHE A 112 2.28 -16.51 -9.37
CA PHE A 112 3.23 -16.45 -10.48
C PHE A 112 2.60 -16.71 -11.85
N ASP A 113 1.45 -17.39 -11.87
CA ASP A 113 0.69 -17.72 -13.08
C ASP A 113 -0.45 -16.73 -13.38
N LYS A 114 -1.02 -16.08 -12.36
CA LYS A 114 -2.25 -15.27 -12.48
C LYS A 114 -2.05 -13.79 -12.16
N GLY A 115 -0.92 -13.43 -11.55
CA GLY A 115 -0.70 -12.06 -11.08
C GLY A 115 -1.37 -11.78 -9.73
N ILE A 116 -1.85 -10.56 -9.54
CA ILE A 116 -2.46 -10.12 -8.29
C ILE A 116 -3.84 -10.75 -8.12
N ASP A 117 -4.11 -11.29 -6.93
CA ASP A 117 -5.41 -11.79 -6.52
C ASP A 117 -6.22 -10.67 -5.86
N ASP A 118 -6.93 -9.91 -6.67
CA ASP A 118 -7.75 -8.80 -6.19
C ASP A 118 -8.90 -9.29 -5.32
N PHE A 119 -9.65 -10.29 -5.78
CA PHE A 119 -10.82 -10.76 -5.05
C PHE A 119 -10.47 -11.45 -3.74
N GLY A 120 -9.38 -12.21 -3.70
CA GLY A 120 -8.87 -12.75 -2.44
C GLY A 120 -8.47 -11.64 -1.46
N SER A 121 -7.90 -10.55 -1.95
CA SER A 121 -7.57 -9.38 -1.15
C SER A 121 -8.82 -8.67 -0.63
N TRP A 122 -9.87 -8.53 -1.44
CA TRP A 122 -11.15 -7.97 -1.01
C TRP A 122 -11.80 -8.80 0.09
N LEU A 123 -11.78 -10.13 -0.05
CA LEU A 123 -12.33 -11.05 0.95
C LEU A 123 -11.61 -10.89 2.31
N GLU A 124 -10.29 -10.71 2.31
CA GLU A 124 -9.53 -10.47 3.54
C GLU A 124 -9.91 -9.11 4.18
N VAL A 125 -10.11 -8.07 3.38
CA VAL A 125 -10.57 -6.76 3.87
C VAL A 125 -11.98 -6.85 4.46
N LEU A 126 -12.90 -7.52 3.77
CA LEU A 126 -14.28 -7.74 4.26
C LEU A 126 -14.29 -8.46 5.61
N LYS A 127 -13.44 -9.48 5.78
CA LYS A 127 -13.26 -10.19 7.05
C LYS A 127 -12.68 -9.28 8.14
N GLY A 128 -11.64 -8.55 7.81
CA GLY A 128 -10.97 -7.64 8.75
C GLY A 128 -11.90 -6.56 9.30
N HIS A 129 -12.79 -6.03 8.47
CA HIS A 129 -13.77 -5.02 8.85
C HIS A 129 -15.13 -5.60 9.33
N LYS A 130 -15.24 -6.93 9.44
CA LYS A 130 -16.50 -7.62 9.87
C LYS A 130 -17.70 -7.30 8.99
N LEU A 131 -17.46 -7.02 7.70
CA LEU A 131 -18.50 -6.77 6.70
C LEU A 131 -19.11 -8.05 6.13
N ILE A 132 -18.58 -9.18 6.53
CA ILE A 132 -18.99 -10.53 6.11
C ILE A 132 -19.06 -11.43 7.33
N LYS A 133 -20.08 -12.28 7.39
CA LYS A 133 -20.21 -13.31 8.42
C LYS A 133 -19.43 -14.55 7.99
N GLN A 134 -18.70 -15.18 8.90
CA GLN A 134 -17.96 -16.42 8.65
C GLN A 134 -18.40 -17.52 9.62
N ALA A 135 -18.72 -18.68 9.08
CA ALA A 135 -19.03 -19.90 9.83
C ALA A 135 -18.23 -21.07 9.25
N GLY A 136 -17.11 -21.41 9.88
CA GLY A 136 -16.16 -22.40 9.37
C GLY A 136 -15.58 -22.00 8.01
N ALA A 137 -15.78 -22.83 6.99
CA ALA A 137 -15.33 -22.58 5.61
C ALA A 137 -16.32 -21.73 4.77
N TRP A 138 -17.48 -21.40 5.35
CA TRP A 138 -18.54 -20.67 4.67
C TRP A 138 -18.56 -19.19 5.05
N TYR A 139 -18.83 -18.37 4.06
CA TYR A 139 -19.03 -16.93 4.18
C TYR A 139 -20.45 -16.57 3.78
N THR A 140 -21.02 -15.59 4.44
CA THR A 140 -22.32 -15.01 4.09
C THR A 140 -22.13 -13.50 3.91
N LEU A 141 -22.50 -13.02 2.73
CA LEU A 141 -22.44 -11.63 2.31
C LEU A 141 -23.82 -11.19 1.87
N GLU A 142 -24.19 -9.98 2.23
CA GLU A 142 -25.42 -9.31 1.81
C GLU A 142 -25.14 -8.40 0.63
N ASP A 143 -25.90 -8.52 -0.46
CA ASP A 143 -25.78 -7.68 -1.64
C ASP A 143 -26.55 -6.34 -1.47
N GLN A 144 -26.62 -5.53 -2.55
CA GLN A 144 -27.30 -4.24 -2.58
C GLN A 144 -28.81 -4.34 -2.31
N ASP A 145 -29.41 -5.47 -2.60
CA ASP A 145 -30.85 -5.74 -2.45
C ASP A 145 -31.21 -6.37 -1.10
N GLY A 146 -30.21 -6.55 -0.23
CA GLY A 146 -30.36 -7.23 1.07
C GLY A 146 -30.43 -8.74 0.99
N LYS A 147 -30.10 -9.34 -0.15
CA LYS A 147 -30.08 -10.78 -0.32
C LYS A 147 -28.80 -11.38 0.20
N GLU A 148 -28.91 -12.40 1.05
CA GLU A 148 -27.75 -13.11 1.57
C GLU A 148 -27.21 -14.15 0.57
N HIS A 149 -25.92 -14.05 0.26
CA HIS A 149 -25.18 -15.01 -0.56
C HIS A 149 -24.25 -15.82 0.34
N LYS A 150 -24.41 -17.14 0.32
CA LYS A 150 -23.55 -18.07 1.06
C LYS A 150 -22.60 -18.77 0.10
N PHE A 151 -21.31 -18.67 0.34
CA PHE A 151 -20.27 -19.18 -0.55
C PHE A 151 -19.01 -19.61 0.20
N GLN A 152 -18.13 -20.33 -0.47
CA GLN A 152 -16.78 -20.61 0.00
C GLN A 152 -15.77 -19.63 -0.63
N SER A 153 -14.59 -19.48 -0.04
CA SER A 153 -13.55 -18.55 -0.52
C SER A 153 -13.24 -18.71 -2.02
N LYS A 154 -13.23 -19.93 -2.54
CA LYS A 154 -12.98 -20.23 -3.96
C LYS A 154 -14.06 -19.70 -4.91
N ASP A 155 -15.28 -19.56 -4.42
CA ASP A 155 -16.46 -19.18 -5.21
C ASP A 155 -16.69 -17.66 -5.18
N PHE A 156 -15.92 -16.91 -4.38
CA PHE A 156 -16.07 -15.46 -4.24
C PHE A 156 -15.86 -14.72 -5.56
N GLY A 157 -14.89 -15.14 -6.37
CA GLY A 157 -14.68 -14.56 -7.69
C GLY A 157 -15.87 -14.70 -8.63
N SER A 158 -16.61 -15.81 -8.53
CA SER A 158 -17.82 -16.02 -9.32
C SER A 158 -18.97 -15.09 -8.88
N LEU A 159 -19.07 -14.79 -7.59
CA LEU A 159 -20.03 -13.81 -7.08
C LEU A 159 -19.71 -12.40 -7.56
N MET A 160 -18.42 -12.08 -7.73
CA MET A 160 -17.95 -10.79 -8.24
C MET A 160 -18.02 -10.65 -9.77
N ALA A 161 -18.54 -11.66 -10.47
CA ALA A 161 -18.80 -11.59 -11.92
C ALA A 161 -20.00 -10.70 -12.26
N ASP A 162 -20.92 -10.48 -11.30
CA ASP A 162 -22.01 -9.52 -11.42
C ASP A 162 -21.45 -8.11 -11.10
N GLU A 163 -21.52 -7.21 -12.08
CA GLU A 163 -20.92 -5.86 -12.00
C GLU A 163 -21.58 -5.01 -10.91
N ASP A 164 -22.86 -5.14 -10.68
CA ASP A 164 -23.60 -4.35 -9.68
C ASP A 164 -23.19 -4.79 -8.26
N THR A 165 -23.14 -6.09 -8.02
CA THR A 165 -22.67 -6.67 -6.77
C THR A 165 -21.18 -6.32 -6.54
N GLN A 166 -20.35 -6.44 -7.58
CA GLN A 166 -18.93 -6.08 -7.49
C GLN A 166 -18.74 -4.63 -7.07
N LYS A 167 -19.46 -3.70 -7.71
CA LYS A 167 -19.39 -2.27 -7.39
C LYS A 167 -19.87 -1.99 -5.97
N TYR A 168 -20.98 -2.57 -5.56
CA TYR A 168 -21.51 -2.42 -4.21
C TYR A 168 -20.51 -2.87 -3.13
N ILE A 169 -19.91 -4.04 -3.34
CA ILE A 169 -18.90 -4.58 -2.42
C ILE A 169 -17.64 -3.70 -2.40
N TYR A 170 -17.19 -3.24 -3.57
CA TYR A 170 -16.08 -2.31 -3.66
C TYR A 170 -16.36 -1.01 -2.89
N ASP A 171 -17.53 -0.43 -3.04
CA ASP A 171 -17.93 0.79 -2.34
C ASP A 171 -17.97 0.57 -0.82
N LYS A 172 -18.51 -0.56 -0.34
CA LYS A 172 -18.46 -0.95 1.08
C LYS A 172 -17.02 -1.09 1.61
N ILE A 173 -16.14 -1.71 0.84
CA ILE A 173 -14.71 -1.83 1.21
C ILE A 173 -14.07 -0.44 1.30
N CYS A 174 -14.35 0.43 0.34
CA CYS A 174 -13.85 1.80 0.32
C CYS A 174 -14.36 2.60 1.53
N GLU A 175 -15.64 2.51 1.84
CA GLU A 175 -16.23 3.20 3.01
C GLU A 175 -15.60 2.76 4.33
N ALA A 176 -15.37 1.46 4.50
CA ALA A 176 -14.75 0.92 5.71
C ALA A 176 -13.25 1.19 5.80
N SER A 177 -12.55 1.24 4.65
CA SER A 177 -11.09 1.31 4.61
C SER A 177 -10.56 2.72 4.44
N ILE A 178 -11.31 3.63 3.79
CA ILE A 178 -10.90 5.00 3.53
C ILE A 178 -11.34 5.88 4.69
N LEU A 179 -10.36 6.42 5.42
CA LEU A 179 -10.64 7.48 6.39
C LEU A 179 -11.09 8.73 5.63
N ARG A 180 -12.37 9.02 5.66
CA ARG A 180 -12.89 10.30 5.19
C ARG A 180 -12.66 11.33 6.29
N TYR A 181 -12.09 12.47 5.95
CA TYR A 181 -12.05 13.63 6.83
C TYR A 181 -13.49 14.15 6.95
N ASP A 182 -14.08 13.96 8.10
CA ASP A 182 -15.33 14.59 8.45
C ASP A 182 -15.00 16.01 8.94
N SER A 183 -15.10 16.99 8.05
CA SER A 183 -14.75 18.39 8.31
C SER A 183 -15.64 19.05 9.40
N GLY A 184 -16.67 18.35 9.88
CA GLY A 184 -17.54 18.81 10.95
C GLY A 184 -17.12 18.41 12.37
N LYS A 185 -16.12 17.53 12.53
CA LYS A 185 -15.76 16.94 13.84
C LYS A 185 -14.39 17.31 14.37
N LEU A 186 -13.66 18.20 13.72
CA LEU A 186 -12.44 18.76 14.32
C LEU A 186 -12.79 19.96 15.21
N GLY A 187 -13.55 19.72 16.27
CA GLY A 187 -13.53 20.58 17.44
C GLY A 187 -12.22 20.37 18.21
N ILE A 188 -11.63 21.45 18.68
CA ILE A 188 -10.43 21.43 19.56
C ILE A 188 -10.66 20.55 20.80
N ASP A 189 -11.92 20.26 21.12
CA ASP A 189 -12.35 19.46 22.27
C ASP A 189 -12.17 17.94 22.11
N ASP A 190 -11.90 17.44 20.87
CA ASP A 190 -11.66 16.03 20.62
C ASP A 190 -10.16 15.63 20.63
N VAL A 191 -9.26 16.60 20.82
CA VAL A 191 -7.83 16.34 20.99
C VAL A 191 -7.57 16.16 22.49
N THR A 192 -7.67 14.94 22.98
CA THR A 192 -7.02 14.56 24.24
C THR A 192 -5.52 14.69 24.03
N THR A 193 -4.97 15.85 24.41
CA THR A 193 -3.54 15.96 24.71
C THR A 193 -3.31 15.05 25.91
N SER A 194 -2.67 13.89 25.65
CA SER A 194 -2.05 13.15 26.74
C SER A 194 -0.91 14.03 27.26
N ASP A 195 -1.05 14.52 28.48
CA ASP A 195 -0.07 15.32 29.22
C ASP A 195 1.18 14.50 29.61
N GLU A 196 1.75 13.73 28.66
CA GLU A 196 2.95 12.91 28.88
C GLU A 196 4.27 13.62 28.52
N PHE A 197 4.26 14.93 28.30
CA PHE A 197 5.48 15.72 28.09
C PHE A 197 5.62 16.91 29.05
N ALA A 198 5.10 16.77 30.26
CA ALA A 198 5.47 17.65 31.35
C ALA A 198 6.38 16.86 32.29
N ASP A 199 7.61 17.37 32.47
CA ASP A 199 8.67 16.97 33.37
C ASP A 199 9.75 16.01 32.81
N GLU A 200 10.73 16.65 32.09
CA GLU A 200 12.17 16.55 32.44
C GLU A 200 12.93 17.72 31.84
#